data_872e41ba3f6b4cc835171861b4cf6810
#
_entry.id   872e41ba3f6b4cc835171861b4cf6810
#
_cell.length_a   1.000
_cell.length_b   1.000
_cell.length_c   1.000
_cell.angle_alpha   90.00
_cell.angle_beta   90.00
_cell.angle_gamma   90.00
#
_symmetry.space_group_name_H-M   'P 1'
#
loop_
_entity.id
_entity.type
_entity.pdbx_description
1 polymer ?
#
loop_
_entity_poly.entity_id
_entity_poly.type
_entity_poly.pdbx_seq_one_letter_code
_entity_poly.pdbx_strand_id
1 'polypeptide(L)'
;MAQQALKLGIPAGSLQEATAELFRRAGYRITFVPRSYYPAIDDEEIECLLIRAQEMARYVEDGVLDAGLTGYDWIQETGADVHQVAELVFSRSSLKPVRWVLCVPEDSPVQSVRDLEGKRIATEAVGLTKQYLARHGVHAKVEFSWGATEVKPPRLADAIVEVTETGSS
;
A
#
# COMPACT_ATOMS: atom_id res chain seq x y z
N MET A 1 -22.81 25.63 16.83
CA MET A 1 -21.62 24.75 16.96
C MET A 1 -21.00 24.71 15.60
N ALA A 2 -19.73 25.05 15.43
CA ALA A 2 -19.06 24.92 14.15
C ALA A 2 -19.04 23.43 13.80
N GLN A 3 -19.58 23.08 12.63
CA GLN A 3 -19.51 21.71 12.11
C GLN A 3 -18.03 21.40 11.88
N GLN A 4 -17.54 20.33 12.50
CA GLN A 4 -16.15 19.94 12.35
C GLN A 4 -15.97 19.36 10.93
N ALA A 5 -15.04 19.90 10.16
CA ALA A 5 -14.76 19.39 8.81
C ALA A 5 -14.30 17.93 8.86
N LEU A 6 -14.71 17.15 7.87
CA LEU A 6 -14.27 15.76 7.68
C LEU A 6 -12.78 15.74 7.31
N LYS A 7 -11.95 15.10 8.10
CA LYS A 7 -10.53 14.93 7.85
C LYS A 7 -10.31 13.73 6.91
N LEU A 8 -10.00 14.04 5.65
CA LEU A 8 -9.89 13.05 4.58
C LEU A 8 -8.43 12.83 4.15
N GLY A 9 -7.95 11.60 4.29
CA GLY A 9 -6.65 11.18 3.79
C GLY A 9 -6.66 10.94 2.28
N ILE A 10 -5.80 11.67 1.55
CA ILE A 10 -5.57 11.48 0.11
C ILE A 10 -4.24 10.75 -0.07
N PRO A 11 -4.19 9.65 -0.84
CA PRO A 11 -2.96 8.89 -1.00
C PRO A 11 -1.92 9.64 -1.82
N ALA A 12 -0.74 9.84 -1.25
CA ALA A 12 0.42 10.37 -1.95
C ALA A 12 1.03 9.31 -2.88
N GLY A 13 1.67 9.75 -3.95
CA GLY A 13 2.40 8.90 -4.88
C GLY A 13 1.53 8.37 -6.02
N SER A 14 1.63 7.07 -6.32
CA SER A 14 1.05 6.51 -7.54
C SER A 14 -0.48 6.61 -7.65
N LEU A 15 -1.19 6.66 -6.54
CA LEU A 15 -2.66 6.78 -6.52
C LEU A 15 -3.16 8.24 -6.48
N GLN A 16 -2.29 9.22 -6.33
CA GLN A 16 -2.67 10.61 -6.13
C GLN A 16 -3.51 11.17 -7.29
N GLU A 17 -3.03 11.03 -8.52
CA GLU A 17 -3.72 11.54 -9.71
C GLU A 17 -5.04 10.79 -9.97
N ALA A 18 -5.02 9.47 -9.81
CA ALA A 18 -6.22 8.66 -9.99
C ALA A 18 -7.30 9.00 -8.95
N THR A 19 -6.89 9.32 -7.72
CA THR A 19 -7.80 9.80 -6.66
C THR A 19 -8.39 11.15 -7.02
N ALA A 20 -7.57 12.12 -7.47
CA ALA A 20 -8.07 13.43 -7.89
C ALA A 20 -9.08 13.31 -9.03
N GLU A 21 -8.82 12.45 -10.00
CA GLU A 21 -9.76 12.19 -11.10
C GLU A 21 -11.06 11.54 -10.63
N LEU A 22 -10.98 10.63 -9.66
CA LEU A 22 -12.17 10.03 -9.05
C LEU A 22 -13.05 11.11 -8.39
N PHE A 23 -12.46 12.00 -7.60
CA PHE A 23 -13.15 13.14 -6.99
C PHE A 23 -13.72 14.10 -8.02
N ARG A 24 -12.96 14.41 -9.07
CA ARG A 24 -13.45 15.24 -10.17
C ARG A 24 -14.71 14.68 -10.85
N ARG A 25 -14.76 13.37 -11.04
CA ARG A 25 -15.95 12.68 -11.57
C ARG A 25 -17.13 12.70 -10.61
N ALA A 26 -16.86 12.75 -9.31
CA ALA A 26 -17.87 12.91 -8.27
C ALA A 26 -18.35 14.36 -8.08
N GLY A 27 -17.76 15.32 -8.79
CA GLY A 27 -18.13 16.74 -8.73
C GLY A 27 -17.26 17.58 -7.80
N TYR A 28 -16.21 17.01 -7.20
CA TYR A 28 -15.27 17.71 -6.33
C TYR A 28 -13.95 17.99 -7.04
N ARG A 29 -13.31 19.11 -6.69
CA ARG A 29 -12.01 19.48 -7.26
C ARG A 29 -10.96 19.52 -6.17
N ILE A 30 -10.00 18.58 -6.21
CA ILE A 30 -8.82 18.59 -5.36
C ILE A 30 -7.69 19.31 -6.08
N THR A 31 -7.07 20.29 -5.43
CA THR A 31 -5.93 21.04 -5.93
C THR A 31 -4.71 20.79 -5.09
N PHE A 32 -3.66 20.24 -5.70
CA PHE A 32 -2.39 19.99 -5.02
C PHE A 32 -1.47 21.21 -5.11
N VAL A 33 -0.97 21.64 -3.97
CA VAL A 33 -0.02 22.75 -3.86
C VAL A 33 1.39 22.17 -3.74
N PRO A 34 2.35 22.61 -4.55
CA PRO A 34 3.73 22.14 -4.46
C PRO A 34 4.30 22.29 -3.05
N ARG A 35 4.92 21.25 -2.53
CA ARG A 35 5.52 21.19 -1.18
C ARG A 35 4.53 21.33 -0.01
N SER A 36 3.23 21.21 -0.27
CA SER A 36 2.20 21.17 0.78
C SER A 36 1.65 19.75 0.93
N TYR A 37 1.40 19.34 2.15
CA TYR A 37 0.69 18.10 2.49
C TYR A 37 -0.81 18.33 2.71
N TYR A 38 -1.29 19.55 2.47
CA TYR A 38 -2.68 19.96 2.64
C TYR A 38 -3.26 20.38 1.29
N PRO A 39 -3.77 19.43 0.48
CA PRO A 39 -4.48 19.78 -0.76
C PRO A 39 -5.74 20.58 -0.45
N ALA A 40 -6.06 21.54 -1.30
CA ALA A 40 -7.33 22.23 -1.21
C ALA A 40 -8.43 21.43 -1.94
N ILE A 41 -9.64 21.45 -1.38
CA ILE A 41 -10.85 20.90 -2.01
C ILE A 41 -11.90 22.02 -2.06
N ASP A 42 -12.78 21.98 -3.05
CA ASP A 42 -13.86 22.96 -3.25
C ASP A 42 -15.12 22.68 -2.39
N ASP A 43 -14.90 22.16 -1.18
CA ASP A 43 -15.92 21.87 -0.18
C ASP A 43 -15.37 22.24 1.21
N GLU A 44 -16.01 23.20 1.90
CA GLU A 44 -15.60 23.69 3.23
C GLU A 44 -15.83 22.66 4.35
N GLU A 45 -16.63 21.62 4.10
CA GLU A 45 -16.88 20.54 5.05
C GLU A 45 -15.81 19.44 5.01
N ILE A 46 -14.81 19.54 4.10
CA ILE A 46 -13.74 18.55 3.94
C ILE A 46 -12.37 19.20 4.10
N GLU A 47 -11.54 18.64 4.96
CA GLU A 47 -10.12 18.95 5.10
C GLU A 47 -9.27 17.81 4.57
N CYS A 48 -8.48 18.06 3.52
CA CYS A 48 -7.65 17.02 2.90
C CYS A 48 -6.24 16.99 3.49
N LEU A 49 -5.72 15.78 3.70
CA LEU A 49 -4.35 15.55 4.11
C LEU A 49 -3.68 14.51 3.18
N LEU A 50 -2.53 14.89 2.60
CA LEU A 50 -1.78 14.02 1.68
C LEU A 50 -0.86 13.09 2.49
N ILE A 51 -1.17 11.79 2.50
CA ILE A 51 -0.50 10.77 3.30
C ILE A 51 -0.14 9.57 2.40
N ARG A 52 0.93 8.86 2.70
CA ARG A 52 1.26 7.63 2.00
C ARG A 52 0.18 6.57 2.23
N ALA A 53 -0.17 5.84 1.17
CA ALA A 53 -1.18 4.77 1.24
C ALA A 53 -0.83 3.72 2.31
N GLN A 54 0.45 3.43 2.52
CA GLN A 54 0.96 2.49 3.52
C GLN A 54 0.60 2.86 4.97
N GLU A 55 0.42 4.16 5.25
CA GLU A 55 0.16 4.67 6.60
C GLU A 55 -1.32 4.98 6.84
N MET A 56 -2.10 5.07 5.77
CA MET A 56 -3.47 5.59 5.77
C MET A 56 -4.38 4.89 6.78
N ALA A 57 -4.41 3.55 6.76
CA ALA A 57 -5.32 2.78 7.60
C ALA A 57 -5.06 2.99 9.10
N ARG A 58 -3.79 3.16 9.50
CA ARG A 58 -3.41 3.42 10.90
C ARG A 58 -3.89 4.78 11.38
N TYR A 59 -3.77 5.83 10.55
CA TYR A 59 -4.24 7.16 10.93
C TYR A 59 -5.77 7.25 11.00
N VAL A 60 -6.49 6.41 10.26
CA VAL A 60 -7.94 6.28 10.40
C VAL A 60 -8.28 5.51 11.69
N GLU A 61 -7.62 4.39 11.96
CA GLU A 61 -7.78 3.62 13.21
C GLU A 61 -7.51 4.47 14.45
N ASP A 62 -6.45 5.27 14.43
CA ASP A 62 -6.05 6.17 15.52
C ASP A 62 -6.98 7.41 15.67
N GLY A 63 -7.95 7.59 14.78
CA GLY A 63 -8.87 8.74 14.79
C GLY A 63 -8.21 10.08 14.44
N VAL A 64 -7.01 10.06 13.85
CA VAL A 64 -6.34 11.26 13.30
C VAL A 64 -7.03 11.71 12.01
N LEU A 65 -7.49 10.75 11.21
CA LEU A 65 -8.33 10.94 10.04
C LEU A 65 -9.71 10.32 10.29
N ASP A 66 -10.74 10.94 9.75
CA ASP A 66 -12.10 10.38 9.77
C ASP A 66 -12.30 9.34 8.66
N ALA A 67 -11.64 9.54 7.52
CA ALA A 67 -11.64 8.63 6.38
C ALA A 67 -10.36 8.76 5.56
N GLY A 68 -10.08 7.77 4.70
CA GLY A 68 -8.96 7.81 3.79
C GLY A 68 -9.08 6.80 2.65
N LEU A 69 -8.35 7.04 1.57
CA LEU A 69 -8.26 6.11 0.45
C LEU A 69 -6.91 5.40 0.49
N THR A 70 -6.94 4.06 0.39
CA THR A 70 -5.73 3.24 0.39
C THR A 70 -5.95 1.94 -0.37
N GLY A 71 -4.88 1.21 -0.66
CA GLY A 71 -4.97 -0.15 -1.16
C GLY A 71 -5.48 -1.11 -0.08
N TYR A 72 -6.29 -2.08 -0.48
CA TYR A 72 -6.75 -3.13 0.44
C TYR A 72 -5.59 -3.94 1.03
N ASP A 73 -4.52 -4.10 0.27
CA ASP A 73 -3.28 -4.73 0.70
C ASP A 73 -2.65 -4.03 1.91
N TRP A 74 -2.68 -2.70 1.95
CA TRP A 74 -2.16 -1.92 3.08
C TRP A 74 -3.02 -2.04 4.34
N ILE A 75 -4.34 -2.20 4.19
CA ILE A 75 -5.23 -2.52 5.33
C ILE A 75 -4.84 -3.89 5.89
N GLN A 76 -4.62 -4.88 5.03
CA GLN A 76 -4.19 -6.23 5.44
C GLN A 76 -2.76 -6.25 6.03
N GLU A 77 -1.85 -5.47 5.46
CA GLU A 77 -0.45 -5.36 5.93
C GLU A 77 -0.39 -4.78 7.35
N THR A 78 -1.14 -3.71 7.60
CA THR A 78 -1.17 -3.05 8.91
C THR A 78 -2.00 -3.80 9.94
N GLY A 79 -2.99 -4.58 9.49
CA GLY A 79 -3.98 -5.22 10.36
C GLY A 79 -4.88 -4.23 11.10
N ALA A 80 -4.98 -2.99 10.58
CA ALA A 80 -5.76 -1.92 11.19
C ALA A 80 -7.26 -2.25 11.26
N ASP A 81 -7.88 -1.95 12.40
CA ASP A 81 -9.32 -2.11 12.60
C ASP A 81 -10.07 -0.89 12.04
N VAL A 82 -10.41 -0.98 10.76
CA VAL A 82 -11.10 0.08 10.02
C VAL A 82 -12.31 -0.46 9.29
N HIS A 83 -13.33 0.39 9.13
CA HIS A 83 -14.51 0.06 8.34
C HIS A 83 -14.28 0.38 6.86
N GLN A 84 -14.41 -0.62 6.00
CA GLN A 84 -14.37 -0.43 4.55
C GLN A 84 -15.73 0.09 4.08
N VAL A 85 -15.80 1.37 3.72
CA VAL A 85 -17.03 2.04 3.27
C VAL A 85 -17.39 1.65 1.85
N ALA A 86 -16.41 1.55 0.96
CA ALA A 86 -16.59 1.19 -0.44
C ALA A 86 -15.33 0.57 -1.03
N GLU A 87 -15.52 -0.30 -2.02
CA GLU A 87 -14.45 -0.76 -2.88
C GLU A 87 -14.39 0.13 -4.13
N LEU A 88 -13.24 0.77 -4.33
CA LEU A 88 -13.00 1.67 -5.45
C LEU A 88 -12.05 1.00 -6.43
N VAL A 89 -12.57 0.66 -7.62
CA VAL A 89 -11.76 0.06 -8.69
C VAL A 89 -11.20 1.17 -9.57
N PHE A 90 -9.99 1.61 -9.24
CA PHE A 90 -9.23 2.53 -10.10
C PHE A 90 -7.74 2.17 -10.04
N SER A 91 -7.11 2.08 -11.17
CA SER A 91 -5.67 1.89 -11.28
C SER A 91 -5.09 2.75 -12.40
N ARG A 92 -3.75 2.92 -12.39
CA ARG A 92 -3.04 3.73 -13.38
C ARG A 92 -3.12 3.15 -14.80
N SER A 93 -3.14 1.85 -14.95
CA SER A 93 -2.91 1.17 -16.24
C SER A 93 -3.85 0.01 -16.53
N SER A 94 -4.46 -0.59 -15.53
CA SER A 94 -5.39 -1.70 -15.73
C SER A 94 -6.43 -1.76 -14.63
N LEU A 95 -7.62 -2.26 -14.95
CA LEU A 95 -8.65 -2.59 -13.96
C LEU A 95 -8.36 -3.93 -13.25
N LYS A 96 -7.17 -4.49 -13.42
CA LYS A 96 -6.77 -5.75 -12.80
C LYS A 96 -6.23 -5.50 -11.40
N PRO A 97 -6.55 -6.36 -10.44
CA PRO A 97 -5.97 -6.27 -9.11
C PRO A 97 -4.45 -6.47 -9.16
N VAL A 98 -3.72 -5.70 -8.37
CA VAL A 98 -2.29 -5.92 -8.14
C VAL A 98 -2.09 -7.24 -7.39
N ARG A 99 -0.92 -7.83 -7.53
CA ARG A 99 -0.53 -9.05 -6.82
C ARG A 99 0.79 -8.84 -6.12
N TRP A 100 0.88 -9.28 -4.89
CA TRP A 100 2.15 -9.46 -4.20
C TRP A 100 2.70 -10.83 -4.56
N VAL A 101 3.91 -10.88 -5.08
CA VAL A 101 4.55 -12.10 -5.58
C VAL A 101 5.87 -12.34 -4.87
N LEU A 102 6.13 -13.61 -4.54
CA LEU A 102 7.41 -14.07 -4.03
C LEU A 102 8.33 -14.32 -5.23
N CYS A 103 9.48 -13.66 -5.24
CA CYS A 103 10.46 -13.74 -6.31
C CYS A 103 11.82 -14.16 -5.79
N VAL A 104 12.52 -14.92 -6.58
CA VAL A 104 13.92 -15.31 -6.39
C VAL A 104 14.69 -15.12 -7.69
N PRO A 105 16.03 -15.00 -7.66
CA PRO A 105 16.83 -15.03 -8.89
C PRO A 105 16.56 -16.28 -9.72
N GLU A 106 16.69 -16.16 -11.04
CA GLU A 106 16.43 -17.26 -11.98
C GLU A 106 17.30 -18.49 -11.70
N ASP A 107 18.55 -18.27 -11.27
CA ASP A 107 19.52 -19.30 -10.91
C ASP A 107 19.41 -19.77 -9.44
N SER A 108 18.39 -19.32 -8.72
CA SER A 108 18.18 -19.71 -7.33
C SER A 108 17.80 -21.19 -7.20
N PRO A 109 18.33 -21.91 -6.19
CA PRO A 109 17.92 -23.27 -5.87
C PRO A 109 16.52 -23.38 -5.28
N VAL A 110 15.89 -22.25 -4.93
CA VAL A 110 14.54 -22.19 -4.33
C VAL A 110 13.50 -22.49 -5.42
N GLN A 111 12.74 -23.56 -5.24
CA GLN A 111 11.68 -23.99 -6.16
C GLN A 111 10.28 -23.87 -5.54
N SER A 112 10.21 -23.75 -4.22
CA SER A 112 8.95 -23.67 -3.50
C SER A 112 9.08 -22.79 -2.26
N VAL A 113 7.94 -22.40 -1.68
CA VAL A 113 7.92 -21.63 -0.42
C VAL A 113 8.62 -22.37 0.73
N ARG A 114 8.61 -23.71 0.71
CA ARG A 114 9.25 -24.54 1.77
C ARG A 114 10.78 -24.44 1.76
N ASP A 115 11.37 -24.14 0.62
CA ASP A 115 12.81 -23.98 0.49
C ASP A 115 13.31 -22.65 1.11
N LEU A 116 12.37 -21.82 1.55
CA LEU A 116 12.66 -20.57 2.24
C LEU A 116 12.82 -20.72 3.76
N GLU A 117 12.72 -21.93 4.31
CA GLU A 117 12.99 -22.17 5.73
C GLU A 117 14.37 -21.63 6.12
N GLY A 118 14.42 -20.76 7.13
CA GLY A 118 15.64 -20.12 7.61
C GLY A 118 16.24 -19.05 6.67
N LYS A 119 15.65 -18.78 5.53
CA LYS A 119 16.13 -17.80 4.53
C LYS A 119 15.74 -16.37 4.92
N ARG A 120 16.38 -15.41 4.26
CA ARG A 120 16.11 -13.99 4.39
C ARG A 120 15.25 -13.50 3.24
N ILE A 121 14.13 -12.81 3.56
CA ILE A 121 13.19 -12.23 2.60
C ILE A 121 13.11 -10.74 2.85
N ALA A 122 13.28 -9.93 1.80
CA ALA A 122 13.12 -8.48 1.86
C ALA A 122 11.81 -8.06 1.18
N THR A 123 11.06 -7.17 1.82
CA THR A 123 9.75 -6.69 1.31
C THR A 123 9.29 -5.43 2.03
N GLU A 124 8.42 -4.63 1.39
CA GLU A 124 7.65 -3.60 2.10
C GLU A 124 6.45 -4.20 2.86
N ALA A 125 5.89 -5.33 2.37
CA ALA A 125 4.73 -6.00 2.94
C ALA A 125 5.15 -7.10 3.93
N VAL A 126 5.72 -6.71 5.07
CA VAL A 126 6.27 -7.63 6.08
C VAL A 126 5.18 -8.48 6.73
N GLY A 127 4.05 -7.85 7.09
CA GLY A 127 2.92 -8.52 7.74
C GLY A 127 2.28 -9.57 6.84
N LEU A 128 1.94 -9.19 5.61
CA LEU A 128 1.40 -10.10 4.59
C LEU A 128 2.35 -11.27 4.30
N THR A 129 3.65 -10.98 4.17
CA THR A 129 4.66 -12.01 3.92
C THR A 129 4.75 -13.00 5.09
N LYS A 130 4.78 -12.52 6.32
CA LYS A 130 4.79 -13.38 7.51
C LYS A 130 3.53 -14.25 7.62
N GLN A 131 2.36 -13.67 7.33
CA GLN A 131 1.10 -14.43 7.31
C GLN A 131 1.12 -15.53 6.23
N TYR A 132 1.62 -15.21 5.04
CA TYR A 132 1.76 -16.18 3.96
C TYR A 132 2.68 -17.33 4.34
N LEU A 133 3.85 -17.04 4.88
CA LEU A 133 4.81 -18.06 5.34
C LEU A 133 4.22 -18.94 6.45
N ALA A 134 3.55 -18.34 7.43
CA ALA A 134 2.90 -19.06 8.53
C ALA A 134 1.84 -20.06 8.03
N ARG A 135 1.05 -19.70 7.01
CA ARG A 135 0.08 -20.62 6.38
C ARG A 135 0.75 -21.84 5.72
N HIS A 136 2.01 -21.72 5.32
CA HIS A 136 2.80 -22.80 4.72
C HIS A 136 3.70 -23.52 5.75
N GLY A 137 3.68 -23.09 7.02
CA GLY A 137 4.52 -23.65 8.08
C GLY A 137 6.01 -23.37 7.88
N VAL A 138 6.37 -22.24 7.26
CA VAL A 138 7.74 -21.84 6.94
C VAL A 138 8.17 -20.70 7.86
N HIS A 139 9.37 -20.82 8.44
CA HIS A 139 10.00 -19.81 9.28
C HIS A 139 11.18 -19.17 8.53
N ALA A 140 10.97 -17.97 8.02
CA ALA A 140 12.00 -17.19 7.37
C ALA A 140 12.21 -15.84 8.06
N LYS A 141 13.38 -15.24 7.87
CA LYS A 141 13.68 -13.90 8.38
C LYS A 141 13.15 -12.87 7.40
N VAL A 142 11.98 -12.27 7.71
CA VAL A 142 11.36 -11.23 6.90
C VAL A 142 11.82 -9.87 7.38
N GLU A 143 12.47 -9.11 6.50
CA GLU A 143 13.02 -7.78 6.78
C GLU A 143 12.32 -6.71 5.94
N PHE A 144 12.08 -5.53 6.54
CA PHE A 144 11.51 -4.41 5.83
C PHE A 144 12.51 -3.87 4.79
N SER A 145 12.02 -3.62 3.58
CA SER A 145 12.78 -3.04 2.48
C SER A 145 12.39 -1.57 2.25
N TRP A 146 13.35 -0.69 2.39
CA TRP A 146 13.18 0.75 2.20
C TRP A 146 13.19 1.20 0.74
N GLY A 147 13.17 0.26 -0.19
CA GLY A 147 13.22 0.49 -1.64
C GLY A 147 14.34 -0.29 -2.32
N ALA A 148 14.38 -0.24 -3.65
CA ALA A 148 15.27 -1.04 -4.48
C ALA A 148 15.28 -2.53 -4.07
N THR A 149 14.08 -3.07 -3.84
CA THR A 149 13.90 -4.42 -3.30
C THR A 149 14.41 -5.48 -4.28
N GLU A 150 14.21 -5.26 -5.57
CA GLU A 150 14.57 -6.14 -6.67
C GLU A 150 16.07 -6.40 -6.81
N VAL A 151 16.92 -5.48 -6.32
CA VAL A 151 18.39 -5.64 -6.43
C VAL A 151 19.03 -6.33 -5.21
N LYS A 152 18.26 -6.65 -4.18
CA LYS A 152 18.77 -7.26 -2.95
C LYS A 152 19.19 -8.72 -3.09
N PRO A 153 18.45 -9.60 -3.80
CA PRO A 153 18.92 -10.94 -4.07
C PRO A 153 20.10 -10.97 -5.05
N PRO A 154 21.02 -11.92 -4.92
CA PRO A 154 21.14 -12.90 -3.83
C PRO A 154 22.00 -12.39 -2.66
N ARG A 155 22.54 -11.18 -2.72
CA ARG A 155 23.59 -10.73 -1.78
C ARG A 155 23.05 -10.28 -0.43
N LEU A 156 21.93 -9.57 -0.42
CA LEU A 156 21.32 -8.98 0.80
C LEU A 156 20.11 -9.76 1.30
N ALA A 157 19.44 -10.49 0.40
CA ALA A 157 18.32 -11.35 0.71
C ALA A 157 18.35 -12.57 -0.21
N ASP A 158 17.74 -13.69 0.20
CA ASP A 158 17.59 -14.88 -0.63
C ASP A 158 16.39 -14.77 -1.58
N ALA A 159 15.35 -14.04 -1.13
CA ALA A 159 14.12 -13.81 -1.87
C ALA A 159 13.55 -12.41 -1.57
N ILE A 160 12.60 -11.98 -2.37
CA ILE A 160 11.82 -10.77 -2.14
C ILE A 160 10.33 -11.07 -2.26
N VAL A 161 9.50 -10.23 -1.63
CA VAL A 161 8.08 -10.14 -1.96
C VAL A 161 7.82 -8.72 -2.45
N GLU A 162 7.28 -8.61 -3.66
CA GLU A 162 7.09 -7.33 -4.35
C GLU A 162 5.73 -7.29 -5.05
N VAL A 163 5.21 -6.08 -5.25
CA VAL A 163 3.96 -5.88 -5.97
C VAL A 163 4.18 -5.92 -7.48
N THR A 164 3.29 -6.57 -8.21
CA THR A 164 3.30 -6.56 -9.67
C THR A 164 1.89 -6.35 -10.23
N GLU A 165 1.81 -5.53 -11.26
CA GLU A 165 0.58 -5.36 -12.06
C GLU A 165 0.62 -6.22 -13.33
N THR A 166 1.77 -6.32 -13.97
CA THR A 166 1.93 -6.98 -15.27
C THR A 166 2.57 -8.36 -15.18
N GLY A 167 3.29 -8.65 -14.10
CA GLY A 167 4.05 -9.88 -13.92
C GLY A 167 5.36 -9.93 -14.71
N SER A 168 5.79 -8.80 -15.29
CA SER A 168 7.10 -8.61 -15.90
C SER A 168 7.80 -7.44 -15.18
N SER A 169 8.81 -7.74 -14.45
CA SER A 169 9.72 -6.79 -13.82
C SER A 169 11.14 -7.24 -14.05
#